data_0dae7329396fb03eeac3cd6db5adc320
#
_entry.id   0dae7329396fb03eeac3cd6db5adc320
#
_cell.length_a   1.000
_cell.length_b   1.000
_cell.length_c   1.000
_cell.angle_alpha   90.00
_cell.angle_beta   90.00
_cell.angle_gamma   90.00
#
_symmetry.space_group_name_H-M   'P 1'
#
loop_
_entity.id
_entity.type
_entity.pdbx_description
1 polymer ?
#
loop_
_entity_poly.entity_id
_entity_poly.type
_entity_poly.pdbx_seq_one_letter_code
_entity_poly.pdbx_strand_id
1 'polypeptide(L)'
;MAYERLGETPLDYMPCRYGASKLLFRGPRQNLTGRYAAFLGGTETYGKFISRPYPALIAARTGAKCINFGWPNAGIDVFLNDADLLAAANGAQVVVLQLPPAQNMSNRFYRVHPRRNDRFLEGSTMLRSIYPEVDMTEFHFTRHLLGHLRKVSPSRFELIRDELQTAWRARMRLLMERIGVPVILLWFSAHAPRHEADSPDLSEDPSFVTADMVEDARPMALQVVDVTVSAAALDAGTTGMMFTEFEAASAAELLGPASHEEAADALAPVISELVCG
;
A
#
# COMPACT_ATOMS: atom_id res chain seq x y z
N MET A 1 2.46 -1.50 -43.36
CA MET A 1 1.85 -0.30 -42.75
C MET A 1 1.40 -0.72 -41.36
N ALA A 2 2.17 -0.32 -40.34
CA ALA A 2 1.84 -0.56 -38.96
C ALA A 2 0.69 0.37 -38.57
N TYR A 3 -0.42 -0.19 -38.19
CA TYR A 3 -1.49 0.57 -37.55
C TYR A 3 -1.05 0.88 -36.12
N GLU A 4 -0.48 2.06 -35.89
CA GLU A 4 -0.45 2.65 -34.57
C GLU A 4 -1.89 2.82 -34.08
N ARG A 5 -2.31 2.01 -33.11
CA ARG A 5 -3.52 2.27 -32.35
C ARG A 5 -3.25 3.52 -31.50
N LEU A 6 -3.81 4.64 -31.92
CA LEU A 6 -3.91 5.85 -31.10
C LEU A 6 -4.76 5.50 -29.86
N GLY A 7 -4.11 5.28 -28.71
CA GLY A 7 -4.82 5.01 -27.46
C GLY A 7 -3.95 4.64 -26.25
N GLU A 8 -2.69 4.33 -26.45
CA GLU A 8 -1.85 3.79 -25.38
C GLU A 8 -0.58 4.63 -25.14
N THR A 9 -0.77 5.90 -24.83
CA THR A 9 0.31 6.67 -24.18
C THR A 9 0.38 6.23 -22.73
N PRO A 10 1.56 5.79 -22.25
CA PRO A 10 1.76 5.46 -20.85
C PRO A 10 1.42 6.69 -19.99
N LEU A 11 0.80 6.45 -18.83
CA LEU A 11 0.42 7.51 -17.91
C LEU A 11 1.67 8.26 -17.41
N ASP A 12 1.70 9.58 -17.60
CA ASP A 12 2.73 10.42 -16.99
C ASP A 12 2.37 10.65 -15.51
N TYR A 13 3.16 10.06 -14.62
CA TYR A 13 3.00 10.22 -13.17
C TYR A 13 3.61 11.52 -12.64
N MET A 14 4.28 12.32 -13.47
CA MET A 14 4.93 13.60 -13.10
C MET A 14 5.78 13.47 -11.82
N PRO A 15 6.71 12.52 -11.73
CA PRO A 15 7.37 12.14 -10.48
C PRO A 15 8.07 13.32 -9.81
N CYS A 16 7.86 13.46 -8.51
CA CYS A 16 8.38 14.57 -7.73
C CYS A 16 8.97 14.10 -6.39
N ARG A 17 9.72 14.98 -5.71
CA ARG A 17 10.30 14.72 -4.39
C ARG A 17 9.92 15.77 -3.38
N TYR A 18 9.88 15.37 -2.11
CA TYR A 18 9.68 16.25 -0.96
C TYR A 18 10.90 16.16 -0.03
N GLY A 19 11.44 17.33 0.36
CA GLY A 19 12.65 17.40 1.16
C GLY A 19 13.86 16.71 0.52
N ALA A 20 14.62 16.00 1.31
CA ALA A 20 15.74 15.16 0.89
C ALA A 20 15.36 13.68 0.67
N SER A 21 14.05 13.36 0.69
CA SER A 21 13.57 12.01 0.41
C SER A 21 14.10 11.48 -0.92
N LYS A 22 14.51 10.21 -0.92
CA LYS A 22 14.96 9.49 -2.11
C LYS A 22 13.82 8.85 -2.89
N LEU A 23 12.58 8.93 -2.37
CA LEU A 23 11.39 8.43 -3.03
C LEU A 23 10.91 9.40 -4.11
N LEU A 24 10.36 8.87 -5.19
CA LEU A 24 9.73 9.63 -6.26
C LEU A 24 8.21 9.43 -6.15
N PHE A 25 7.56 10.39 -5.52
CA PHE A 25 6.10 10.38 -5.36
C PHE A 25 5.41 10.82 -6.64
N ARG A 26 4.16 10.46 -6.75
CA ARG A 26 3.30 10.93 -7.84
C ARG A 26 3.06 12.43 -7.73
N GLY A 27 3.28 13.14 -8.81
CA GLY A 27 3.03 14.57 -8.96
C GLY A 27 1.66 14.92 -9.56
N PRO A 28 1.50 16.20 -9.91
CA PRO A 28 2.50 17.26 -9.83
C PRO A 28 2.86 17.61 -8.38
N ARG A 29 4.10 18.07 -8.17
CA ARG A 29 4.55 18.49 -6.84
C ARG A 29 3.68 19.63 -6.30
N GLN A 30 3.18 19.46 -5.09
CA GLN A 30 2.45 20.48 -4.37
C GLN A 30 3.29 21.08 -3.23
N ASN A 31 3.02 22.32 -2.83
CA ASN A 31 3.65 22.87 -1.64
C ASN A 31 3.01 22.28 -0.36
N LEU A 32 3.81 22.14 0.69
CA LEU A 32 3.39 21.62 1.99
C LEU A 32 3.00 22.74 2.97
N THR A 33 2.73 23.96 2.46
CA THR A 33 2.27 25.08 3.30
C THR A 33 0.76 25.07 3.47
N GLY A 34 0.27 25.53 4.63
CA GLY A 34 -1.16 25.57 4.94
C GLY A 34 -1.73 24.21 5.30
N ARG A 35 -3.06 24.11 5.30
CA ARG A 35 -3.79 22.88 5.66
C ARG A 35 -3.78 21.89 4.51
N TYR A 36 -3.53 20.63 4.78
CA TYR A 36 -3.61 19.53 3.80
C TYR A 36 -3.83 18.19 4.50
N ALA A 37 -4.32 17.22 3.73
CA ALA A 37 -4.32 15.80 4.09
C ALA A 37 -3.14 15.10 3.41
N ALA A 38 -2.43 14.25 4.14
CA ALA A 38 -1.36 13.41 3.62
C ALA A 38 -1.86 11.97 3.42
N PHE A 39 -1.62 11.40 2.25
CA PHE A 39 -2.04 10.03 1.90
C PHE A 39 -0.82 9.14 1.78
N LEU A 40 -0.63 8.24 2.74
CA LEU A 40 0.41 7.21 2.75
C LEU A 40 -0.21 5.88 2.35
N GLY A 41 0.48 5.09 1.56
CA GLY A 41 -0.02 3.78 1.15
C GLY A 41 0.78 3.14 0.04
N GLY A 42 0.26 2.04 -0.48
CA GLY A 42 0.87 1.20 -1.50
C GLY A 42 0.59 1.67 -2.94
N THR A 43 0.50 0.69 -3.81
CA THR A 43 0.28 0.86 -5.25
C THR A 43 -1.04 1.55 -5.55
N GLU A 44 -2.09 1.28 -4.79
CA GLU A 44 -3.42 1.87 -4.94
C GLU A 44 -3.41 3.35 -4.54
N THR A 45 -2.76 3.71 -3.42
CA THR A 45 -2.61 5.13 -3.03
C THR A 45 -1.79 5.88 -4.08
N TYR A 46 -0.69 5.29 -4.57
CA TYR A 46 0.06 5.86 -5.68
C TYR A 46 -0.80 6.03 -6.93
N GLY A 47 -1.74 5.12 -7.17
CA GLY A 47 -2.63 5.09 -8.32
C GLY A 47 -1.92 4.66 -9.59
N LYS A 48 -1.20 3.52 -9.54
CA LYS A 48 -0.57 2.94 -10.73
C LYS A 48 -1.65 2.62 -11.76
N PHE A 49 -1.45 3.08 -13.00
CA PHE A 49 -2.39 3.00 -14.14
C PHE A 49 -3.68 3.82 -13.99
N ILE A 50 -3.87 4.55 -12.90
CA ILE A 50 -5.07 5.34 -12.61
C ILE A 50 -4.78 6.81 -12.92
N SER A 51 -5.50 7.42 -13.86
CA SER A 51 -5.32 8.83 -14.21
C SER A 51 -5.63 9.76 -13.02
N ARG A 52 -6.69 9.46 -12.27
CA ARG A 52 -7.13 10.22 -11.10
C ARG A 52 -7.34 9.28 -9.91
N PRO A 53 -6.28 8.97 -9.12
CA PRO A 53 -6.41 8.13 -7.93
C PRO A 53 -7.24 8.81 -6.84
N TYR A 54 -7.75 8.03 -5.88
CA TYR A 54 -8.68 8.51 -4.85
C TYR A 54 -8.21 9.78 -4.11
N PRO A 55 -6.91 10.04 -3.81
CA PRO A 55 -6.51 11.32 -3.23
C PRO A 55 -6.78 12.52 -4.15
N ALA A 56 -6.62 12.34 -5.48
CA ALA A 56 -6.93 13.38 -6.47
C ALA A 56 -8.45 13.58 -6.65
N LEU A 57 -9.22 12.51 -6.56
CA LEU A 57 -10.69 12.57 -6.60
C LEU A 57 -11.24 13.32 -5.37
N ILE A 58 -10.71 13.02 -4.16
CA ILE A 58 -11.07 13.73 -2.93
C ILE A 58 -10.76 15.22 -3.06
N ALA A 59 -9.56 15.58 -3.51
CA ALA A 59 -9.19 16.98 -3.72
C ALA A 59 -10.17 17.71 -4.66
N ALA A 60 -10.55 17.07 -5.76
CA ALA A 60 -11.50 17.64 -6.72
C ALA A 60 -12.90 17.82 -6.15
N ARG A 61 -13.36 16.93 -5.27
CA ARG A 61 -14.71 16.96 -4.67
C ARG A 61 -14.83 17.95 -3.53
N THR A 62 -13.77 18.06 -2.73
CA THR A 62 -13.81 18.82 -1.47
C THR A 62 -13.12 20.17 -1.54
N GLY A 63 -12.25 20.40 -2.52
CA GLY A 63 -11.35 21.54 -2.56
C GLY A 63 -10.18 21.42 -1.56
N ALA A 64 -10.12 20.35 -0.74
CA ALA A 64 -9.03 20.12 0.19
C ALA A 64 -7.73 19.84 -0.57
N LYS A 65 -6.61 20.34 -0.03
CA LYS A 65 -5.30 19.99 -0.53
C LYS A 65 -4.97 18.55 -0.07
N CYS A 66 -4.84 17.63 -1.02
CA CYS A 66 -4.51 16.22 -0.79
C CYS A 66 -3.13 15.92 -1.38
N ILE A 67 -2.17 15.53 -0.54
CA ILE A 67 -0.81 15.20 -0.95
C ILE A 67 -0.66 13.69 -1.01
N ASN A 68 -0.37 13.18 -2.21
CA ASN A 68 -0.19 11.75 -2.43
C ASN A 68 1.26 11.32 -2.15
N PHE A 69 1.47 10.61 -1.05
CA PHE A 69 2.73 9.97 -0.67
C PHE A 69 2.68 8.46 -0.86
N GLY A 70 1.76 7.96 -1.69
CA GLY A 70 1.74 6.54 -2.08
C GLY A 70 3.03 6.13 -2.75
N TRP A 71 3.47 4.91 -2.46
CA TRP A 71 4.68 4.33 -3.04
C TRP A 71 4.40 2.90 -3.51
N PRO A 72 4.66 2.55 -4.78
CA PRO A 72 4.35 1.22 -5.29
C PRO A 72 4.98 0.11 -4.44
N ASN A 73 4.17 -0.88 -4.08
CA ASN A 73 4.54 -2.03 -3.25
C ASN A 73 5.12 -1.63 -1.88
N ALA A 74 4.68 -0.50 -1.32
CA ALA A 74 5.14 -0.07 -0.01
C ALA A 74 4.79 -1.08 1.07
N GLY A 75 5.75 -1.33 1.95
CA GLY A 75 5.53 -1.85 3.27
C GLY A 75 5.69 -0.73 4.31
N ILE A 76 5.55 -1.06 5.58
CA ILE A 76 5.65 -0.08 6.68
C ILE A 76 7.05 0.53 6.75
N ASP A 77 8.08 -0.26 6.44
CA ASP A 77 9.49 0.14 6.56
C ASP A 77 9.84 1.35 5.68
N VAL A 78 9.22 1.53 4.51
CA VAL A 78 9.52 2.67 3.64
C VAL A 78 9.10 3.99 4.29
N PHE A 79 8.00 4.00 5.02
CA PHE A 79 7.50 5.18 5.73
C PHE A 79 8.31 5.46 7.00
N LEU A 80 8.65 4.42 7.77
CA LEU A 80 9.44 4.54 8.99
C LEU A 80 10.86 5.03 8.76
N ASN A 81 11.46 4.70 7.61
CA ASN A 81 12.86 4.98 7.33
C ASN A 81 13.10 6.27 6.52
N ASP A 82 12.04 7.03 6.21
CA ASP A 82 12.15 8.31 5.49
C ASP A 82 11.72 9.47 6.39
N ALA A 83 12.71 10.16 6.97
CA ALA A 83 12.48 11.26 7.90
C ALA A 83 11.78 12.47 7.25
N ASP A 84 12.07 12.76 5.98
CA ASP A 84 11.42 13.86 5.26
C ASP A 84 9.95 13.56 4.97
N LEU A 85 9.64 12.29 4.66
CA LEU A 85 8.27 11.85 4.49
C LEU A 85 7.49 11.94 5.80
N LEU A 86 8.07 11.46 6.92
CA LEU A 86 7.45 11.59 8.24
C LEU A 86 7.26 13.05 8.63
N ALA A 87 8.22 13.92 8.35
CA ALA A 87 8.08 15.36 8.59
C ALA A 87 6.94 15.97 7.76
N ALA A 88 6.82 15.57 6.48
CA ALA A 88 5.71 16.00 5.63
C ALA A 88 4.36 15.44 6.11
N ALA A 89 4.30 14.20 6.57
CA ALA A 89 3.10 13.62 7.17
C ALA A 89 2.68 14.36 8.44
N ASN A 90 3.64 14.68 9.31
CA ASN A 90 3.41 15.42 10.56
C ASN A 90 3.04 16.91 10.37
N GLY A 91 3.30 17.46 9.19
CA GLY A 91 2.82 18.80 8.82
C GLY A 91 1.37 18.85 8.33
N ALA A 92 0.73 17.70 8.14
CA ALA A 92 -0.66 17.60 7.68
C ALA A 92 -1.67 17.85 8.81
N GLN A 93 -2.93 18.13 8.46
CA GLN A 93 -4.04 18.13 9.41
C GLN A 93 -4.47 16.71 9.78
N VAL A 94 -4.32 15.79 8.85
CA VAL A 94 -4.67 14.38 8.98
C VAL A 94 -3.83 13.55 8.04
N VAL A 95 -3.49 12.33 8.46
CA VAL A 95 -2.88 11.31 7.62
C VAL A 95 -3.92 10.24 7.30
N VAL A 96 -4.10 9.93 6.03
CA VAL A 96 -4.78 8.71 5.60
C VAL A 96 -3.70 7.65 5.32
N LEU A 97 -3.70 6.58 6.09
CA LEU A 97 -2.77 5.47 5.95
C LEU A 97 -3.50 4.25 5.40
N GLN A 98 -3.34 3.98 4.09
CA GLN A 98 -3.77 2.71 3.52
C GLN A 98 -2.96 1.60 4.16
N LEU A 99 -3.63 0.59 4.71
CA LEU A 99 -2.98 -0.52 5.42
C LEU A 99 -2.05 -1.30 4.46
N PRO A 100 -0.74 -1.32 4.74
CA PRO A 100 0.21 -2.02 3.88
C PRO A 100 0.22 -3.53 4.17
N PRO A 101 0.58 -4.37 3.19
CA PRO A 101 0.69 -5.82 3.37
C PRO A 101 1.84 -6.18 4.33
N ALA A 102 1.71 -7.31 5.04
CA ALA A 102 2.67 -7.70 6.06
C ALA A 102 3.97 -8.33 5.50
N GLN A 103 3.98 -8.80 4.25
CA GLN A 103 5.18 -9.39 3.65
C GLN A 103 6.24 -8.38 3.22
N ASN A 104 5.85 -7.12 2.98
CA ASN A 104 6.76 -6.11 2.43
C ASN A 104 7.51 -5.35 3.54
N MET A 105 8.17 -6.07 4.44
CA MET A 105 9.04 -5.50 5.48
C MET A 105 10.10 -6.47 5.94
N SER A 106 11.21 -5.94 6.46
CA SER A 106 12.25 -6.77 7.09
C SER A 106 11.76 -7.35 8.42
N ASN A 107 12.06 -8.61 8.68
CA ASN A 107 11.64 -9.36 9.86
C ASN A 107 12.74 -10.35 10.30
N ARG A 108 12.46 -11.25 11.25
CA ARG A 108 13.45 -12.23 11.73
C ARG A 108 13.88 -13.23 10.65
N PHE A 109 13.06 -13.47 9.65
CA PHE A 109 13.32 -14.49 8.63
C PHE A 109 14.00 -13.93 7.40
N TYR A 110 13.71 -12.67 7.00
CA TYR A 110 14.32 -12.08 5.82
C TYR A 110 14.43 -10.57 5.88
N ARG A 111 15.26 -10.05 5.00
CA ARG A 111 15.44 -8.62 4.77
C ARG A 111 14.92 -8.21 3.40
N VAL A 112 14.29 -7.05 3.34
CA VAL A 112 13.84 -6.42 2.11
C VAL A 112 14.64 -5.16 1.80
N HIS A 113 14.60 -4.75 0.54
CA HIS A 113 15.24 -3.49 0.13
C HIS A 113 14.52 -2.28 0.77
N PRO A 114 15.23 -1.33 1.40
CA PRO A 114 14.65 -0.29 2.24
C PRO A 114 13.66 0.66 1.53
N ARG A 115 13.73 0.77 0.19
CA ARG A 115 12.83 1.61 -0.61
C ARG A 115 11.92 0.84 -1.56
N ARG A 116 12.23 -0.42 -1.81
CA ARG A 116 11.41 -1.35 -2.61
C ARG A 116 11.12 -2.55 -1.72
N ASN A 117 10.15 -2.38 -0.85
CA ASN A 117 9.87 -3.35 0.20
C ASN A 117 9.39 -4.71 -0.33
N ASP A 118 8.96 -4.79 -1.58
CA ASP A 118 8.68 -6.02 -2.30
C ASP A 118 9.94 -6.80 -2.72
N ARG A 119 11.12 -6.14 -2.72
CA ARG A 119 12.38 -6.74 -3.11
C ARG A 119 13.02 -7.48 -1.95
N PHE A 120 13.06 -8.79 -2.05
CA PHE A 120 13.81 -9.67 -1.16
C PHE A 120 15.32 -9.47 -1.38
N LEU A 121 16.08 -9.35 -0.29
CA LEU A 121 17.53 -9.22 -0.31
C LEU A 121 18.23 -10.51 0.14
N GLU A 122 17.85 -11.02 1.31
CA GLU A 122 18.46 -12.21 1.88
C GLU A 122 17.58 -12.87 2.92
N GLY A 123 17.68 -14.19 3.04
CA GLY A 123 17.12 -14.97 4.13
C GLY A 123 18.09 -15.04 5.32
N SER A 124 17.55 -14.99 6.54
CA SER A 124 18.34 -15.17 7.76
C SER A 124 18.81 -16.63 7.91
N THR A 125 19.76 -16.85 8.82
CA THR A 125 20.15 -18.21 9.23
C THR A 125 18.97 -19.01 9.78
N MET A 126 18.05 -18.35 10.47
CA MET A 126 16.84 -18.99 11.00
C MET A 126 15.93 -19.49 9.87
N LEU A 127 15.68 -18.68 8.85
CA LEU A 127 14.90 -19.10 7.69
C LEU A 127 15.56 -20.30 6.97
N ARG A 128 16.88 -20.25 6.77
CA ARG A 128 17.63 -21.34 6.15
C ARG A 128 17.60 -22.63 6.99
N SER A 129 17.55 -22.52 8.31
CA SER A 129 17.41 -23.69 9.19
C SER A 129 16.02 -24.33 9.11
N ILE A 130 14.97 -23.51 8.90
CA ILE A 130 13.58 -24.00 8.71
C ILE A 130 13.42 -24.63 7.34
N TYR A 131 14.06 -24.09 6.31
CA TYR A 131 13.96 -24.53 4.91
C TYR A 131 15.36 -24.81 4.32
N PRO A 132 16.07 -25.85 4.82
CA PRO A 132 17.43 -26.16 4.36
C PRO A 132 17.49 -26.61 2.90
N GLU A 133 16.38 -27.10 2.35
CA GLU A 133 16.25 -27.55 0.96
C GLU A 133 16.02 -26.42 -0.05
N VAL A 134 15.78 -25.19 0.41
CA VAL A 134 15.44 -24.05 -0.46
C VAL A 134 16.65 -23.16 -0.69
N ASP A 135 17.03 -22.98 -1.94
CA ASP A 135 18.05 -22.01 -2.33
C ASP A 135 17.43 -20.59 -2.35
N MET A 136 17.75 -19.80 -1.33
CA MET A 136 17.22 -18.44 -1.20
C MET A 136 17.74 -17.46 -2.26
N THR A 137 18.79 -17.81 -3.01
CA THR A 137 19.36 -16.94 -4.05
C THR A 137 18.52 -16.88 -5.33
N GLU A 138 17.57 -17.81 -5.49
CA GLU A 138 16.65 -17.83 -6.63
C GLU A 138 15.54 -16.79 -6.53
N PHE A 139 15.39 -16.13 -5.38
CA PHE A 139 14.28 -15.23 -5.13
C PHE A 139 14.71 -13.77 -5.13
N HIS A 140 13.93 -12.94 -5.82
CA HIS A 140 14.12 -11.50 -5.88
C HIS A 140 12.95 -10.72 -5.28
N PHE A 141 11.80 -11.37 -5.08
CA PHE A 141 10.57 -10.76 -4.57
C PHE A 141 10.01 -11.55 -3.39
N THR A 142 9.49 -10.83 -2.41
CA THR A 142 8.89 -11.42 -1.20
C THR A 142 7.74 -12.36 -1.53
N ARG A 143 6.83 -11.96 -2.43
CA ARG A 143 5.67 -12.78 -2.85
C ARG A 143 6.11 -14.11 -3.48
N HIS A 144 7.14 -14.08 -4.35
CA HIS A 144 7.68 -15.29 -4.97
C HIS A 144 8.28 -16.23 -3.92
N LEU A 145 9.15 -15.70 -3.04
CA LEU A 145 9.74 -16.47 -1.93
C LEU A 145 8.64 -17.12 -1.07
N LEU A 146 7.71 -16.32 -0.55
CA LEU A 146 6.66 -16.82 0.35
C LEU A 146 5.75 -17.83 -0.32
N GLY A 147 5.40 -17.63 -1.59
CA GLY A 147 4.64 -18.59 -2.37
C GLY A 147 5.36 -19.92 -2.54
N HIS A 148 6.69 -19.90 -2.72
CA HIS A 148 7.51 -21.12 -2.79
C HIS A 148 7.60 -21.82 -1.43
N LEU A 149 7.92 -21.07 -0.35
CA LEU A 149 8.02 -21.65 1.01
C LEU A 149 6.71 -22.33 1.44
N ARG A 150 5.57 -21.72 1.14
CA ARG A 150 4.24 -22.31 1.41
C ARG A 150 4.03 -23.62 0.66
N LYS A 151 4.44 -23.69 -0.62
CA LYS A 151 4.35 -24.93 -1.43
C LYS A 151 5.26 -26.02 -0.91
N VAL A 152 6.47 -25.68 -0.46
CA VAL A 152 7.43 -26.65 0.09
C VAL A 152 6.91 -27.26 1.38
N SER A 153 6.38 -26.45 2.30
CA SER A 153 5.83 -26.96 3.55
C SER A 153 4.80 -25.97 4.15
N PRO A 154 3.49 -26.24 3.97
CA PRO A 154 2.45 -25.42 4.59
C PRO A 154 2.58 -25.33 6.12
N SER A 155 2.94 -26.42 6.81
CA SER A 155 3.07 -26.45 8.27
C SER A 155 4.24 -25.60 8.78
N ARG A 156 5.39 -25.58 8.10
CA ARG A 156 6.50 -24.70 8.44
C ARG A 156 6.19 -23.25 8.08
N PHE A 157 5.36 -23.04 7.06
CA PHE A 157 4.95 -21.71 6.63
C PHE A 157 4.11 -20.97 7.70
N GLU A 158 3.42 -21.68 8.57
CA GLU A 158 2.70 -21.08 9.71
C GLU A 158 3.64 -20.21 10.56
N LEU A 159 4.87 -20.69 10.84
CA LEU A 159 5.87 -19.93 11.59
C LEU A 159 6.25 -18.60 10.88
N ILE A 160 6.30 -18.64 9.55
CA ILE A 160 6.61 -17.45 8.76
C ILE A 160 5.46 -16.47 8.83
N ARG A 161 4.22 -16.92 8.66
CA ARG A 161 3.01 -16.11 8.77
C ARG A 161 2.92 -15.42 10.12
N ASP A 162 3.08 -16.18 11.21
CA ASP A 162 3.00 -15.67 12.58
C ASP A 162 4.03 -14.56 12.85
N GLU A 163 5.24 -14.72 12.31
CA GLU A 163 6.26 -13.68 12.38
C GLU A 163 5.87 -12.44 11.60
N LEU A 164 5.35 -12.60 10.37
CA LEU A 164 4.92 -11.47 9.54
C LEU A 164 3.84 -10.65 10.26
N GLN A 165 2.86 -11.29 10.85
CA GLN A 165 1.79 -10.65 11.60
C GLN A 165 2.31 -9.97 12.88
N THR A 166 3.20 -10.62 13.62
CA THR A 166 3.83 -10.06 14.82
C THR A 166 4.66 -8.82 14.48
N ALA A 167 5.50 -8.92 13.46
CA ALA A 167 6.34 -7.82 13.01
C ALA A 167 5.50 -6.64 12.48
N TRP A 168 4.41 -6.92 11.77
CA TRP A 168 3.50 -5.90 11.27
C TRP A 168 2.85 -5.12 12.43
N ARG A 169 2.30 -5.81 13.43
CA ARG A 169 1.69 -5.15 14.62
C ARG A 169 2.69 -4.22 15.30
N ALA A 170 3.92 -4.70 15.52
CA ALA A 170 4.96 -3.89 16.15
C ALA A 170 5.35 -2.66 15.30
N ARG A 171 5.48 -2.82 13.98
CA ARG A 171 5.84 -1.74 13.06
C ARG A 171 4.71 -0.73 12.85
N MET A 172 3.47 -1.20 12.76
CA MET A 172 2.30 -0.31 12.70
C MET A 172 2.20 0.55 13.94
N ARG A 173 2.34 -0.03 15.13
CA ARG A 173 2.38 0.75 16.37
C ARG A 173 3.46 1.82 16.32
N LEU A 174 4.69 1.45 15.95
CA LEU A 174 5.80 2.39 15.85
C LEU A 174 5.55 3.50 14.82
N LEU A 175 4.96 3.17 13.67
CA LEU A 175 4.62 4.17 12.66
C LEU A 175 3.57 5.16 13.18
N MET A 176 2.51 4.64 13.80
CA MET A 176 1.43 5.47 14.36
C MET A 176 1.93 6.36 15.51
N GLU A 177 2.84 5.87 16.36
CA GLU A 177 3.49 6.68 17.41
C GLU A 177 4.38 7.79 16.83
N ARG A 178 4.97 7.60 15.64
CA ARG A 178 5.79 8.63 14.98
C ARG A 178 4.97 9.65 14.20
N ILE A 179 3.75 9.32 13.85
CA ILE A 179 2.80 10.25 13.24
C ILE A 179 2.09 11.00 14.38
N GLY A 180 2.48 12.27 14.59
CA GLY A 180 1.97 13.11 15.67
C GLY A 180 0.66 13.83 15.36
N VAL A 181 -0.04 13.47 14.28
CA VAL A 181 -1.32 14.06 13.85
C VAL A 181 -2.38 12.95 13.74
N PRO A 182 -3.69 13.31 13.72
CA PRO A 182 -4.74 12.31 13.56
C PRO A 182 -4.52 11.40 12.34
N VAL A 183 -4.70 10.09 12.52
CA VAL A 183 -4.56 9.08 11.46
C VAL A 183 -5.89 8.43 11.17
N ILE A 184 -6.27 8.38 9.92
CA ILE A 184 -7.35 7.54 9.39
C ILE A 184 -6.69 6.29 8.81
N LEU A 185 -7.02 5.12 9.35
CA LEU A 185 -6.62 3.85 8.75
C LEU A 185 -7.60 3.51 7.64
N LEU A 186 -7.08 3.20 6.47
CA LEU A 186 -7.86 2.85 5.30
C LEU A 186 -7.63 1.38 4.95
N TRP A 187 -8.66 0.55 5.10
CA TRP A 187 -8.75 -0.72 4.40
C TRP A 187 -9.25 -0.45 2.99
N PHE A 188 -8.46 -0.77 1.97
CA PHE A 188 -8.83 -0.59 0.57
C PHE A 188 -8.43 -1.85 -0.20
N SER A 189 -9.40 -2.73 -0.42
CA SER A 189 -9.17 -4.08 -0.92
C SER A 189 -10.39 -4.63 -1.65
N ALA A 190 -10.16 -5.62 -2.52
CA ALA A 190 -11.22 -6.41 -3.14
C ALA A 190 -12.00 -7.31 -2.16
N HIS A 191 -11.53 -7.46 -0.92
CA HIS A 191 -12.16 -8.30 0.11
C HIS A 191 -12.22 -7.57 1.45
N ALA A 192 -13.19 -7.94 2.29
CA ALA A 192 -13.28 -7.48 3.66
C ALA A 192 -12.12 -8.03 4.52
N PRO A 193 -11.77 -7.34 5.63
CA PRO A 193 -10.83 -7.88 6.61
C PRO A 193 -11.31 -9.26 7.10
N ARG A 194 -10.41 -10.27 7.04
CA ARG A 194 -10.72 -11.66 7.44
C ARG A 194 -10.06 -11.99 8.78
N HIS A 195 -10.66 -12.92 9.53
CA HIS A 195 -10.03 -13.49 10.72
C HIS A 195 -8.89 -14.47 10.34
N GLU A 196 -8.01 -14.78 11.30
CA GLU A 196 -6.80 -15.59 11.04
C GLU A 196 -7.07 -16.95 10.39
N ALA A 197 -8.22 -17.60 10.72
CA ALA A 197 -8.61 -18.90 10.17
C ALA A 197 -8.80 -18.87 8.64
N ASP A 198 -9.15 -17.69 8.09
CA ASP A 198 -9.45 -17.48 6.68
C ASP A 198 -8.31 -16.74 5.97
N SER A 199 -7.07 -16.98 6.38
CA SER A 199 -5.88 -16.27 5.90
C SER A 199 -5.92 -16.00 4.39
N PRO A 200 -5.81 -14.74 3.96
CA PRO A 200 -5.88 -14.36 2.56
C PRO A 200 -4.76 -15.01 1.74
N ASP A 201 -5.05 -15.25 0.49
CA ASP A 201 -4.05 -15.69 -0.48
C ASP A 201 -2.96 -14.60 -0.62
N LEU A 202 -1.76 -15.03 -0.99
CA LEU A 202 -0.63 -14.13 -1.33
C LEU A 202 -0.93 -13.17 -2.49
N SER A 203 -1.95 -13.48 -3.30
CA SER A 203 -2.41 -12.63 -4.40
C SER A 203 -3.30 -11.47 -3.95
N GLU A 204 -3.86 -11.53 -2.73
CA GLU A 204 -4.79 -10.53 -2.21
C GLU A 204 -4.07 -9.57 -1.25
N ASP A 205 -4.11 -8.27 -1.52
CA ASP A 205 -3.57 -7.25 -0.63
C ASP A 205 -4.70 -6.59 0.19
N PRO A 206 -4.40 -6.24 1.46
CA PRO A 206 -3.12 -6.34 2.18
C PRO A 206 -2.85 -7.77 2.68
N SER A 207 -1.93 -8.47 2.02
CA SER A 207 -1.61 -9.87 2.32
C SER A 207 -1.15 -10.07 3.76
N PHE A 208 -1.64 -11.11 4.43
CA PHE A 208 -1.40 -11.49 5.83
C PHE A 208 -1.90 -10.51 6.89
N VAL A 209 -2.61 -9.46 6.51
CA VAL A 209 -3.24 -8.55 7.47
C VAL A 209 -4.65 -9.05 7.76
N THR A 210 -4.95 -9.27 9.04
CA THR A 210 -6.23 -9.83 9.50
C THR A 210 -7.12 -8.77 10.14
N ALA A 211 -8.41 -9.09 10.30
CA ALA A 211 -9.35 -8.25 11.03
C ALA A 211 -8.86 -7.92 12.45
N ASP A 212 -8.30 -8.91 13.16
CA ASP A 212 -7.78 -8.72 14.51
C ASP A 212 -6.58 -7.74 14.53
N MET A 213 -5.73 -7.77 13.50
CA MET A 213 -4.62 -6.81 13.37
C MET A 213 -5.12 -5.37 13.12
N VAL A 214 -6.22 -5.22 12.38
CA VAL A 214 -6.87 -3.92 12.17
C VAL A 214 -7.48 -3.42 13.48
N GLU A 215 -8.15 -4.30 14.23
CA GLU A 215 -8.72 -3.97 15.54
C GLU A 215 -7.64 -3.60 16.57
N ASP A 216 -6.48 -4.26 16.57
CA ASP A 216 -5.34 -3.91 17.41
C ASP A 216 -4.80 -2.49 17.13
N ALA A 217 -4.87 -2.05 15.86
CA ALA A 217 -4.43 -0.71 15.45
C ALA A 217 -5.49 0.38 15.68
N ARG A 218 -6.78 0.02 15.75
CA ARG A 218 -7.93 0.94 15.87
C ARG A 218 -7.80 1.95 17.02
N PRO A 219 -7.36 1.60 18.25
CA PRO A 219 -7.27 2.56 19.36
C PRO A 219 -6.29 3.72 19.13
N MET A 220 -5.36 3.56 18.19
CA MET A 220 -4.38 4.59 17.83
C MET A 220 -4.84 5.48 16.67
N ALA A 221 -5.94 5.13 16.02
CA ALA A 221 -6.48 5.84 14.87
C ALA A 221 -7.62 6.78 15.29
N LEU A 222 -7.79 7.88 14.56
CA LEU A 222 -8.99 8.70 14.65
C LEU A 222 -10.22 7.89 14.25
N GLN A 223 -10.08 7.13 13.15
CA GLN A 223 -11.08 6.14 12.71
C GLN A 223 -10.46 5.14 11.74
N VAL A 224 -11.16 4.04 11.52
CA VAL A 224 -10.89 3.06 10.46
C VAL A 224 -11.99 3.20 9.41
N VAL A 225 -11.60 3.43 8.18
CA VAL A 225 -12.49 3.46 7.02
C VAL A 225 -12.29 2.16 6.24
N ASP A 226 -13.35 1.36 6.14
CA ASP A 226 -13.36 0.13 5.36
C ASP A 226 -13.96 0.42 3.98
N VAL A 227 -13.12 0.24 2.96
CA VAL A 227 -13.51 0.26 1.55
C VAL A 227 -13.25 -1.13 0.98
N THR A 228 -14.15 -2.06 1.34
CA THR A 228 -14.28 -3.32 0.63
C THR A 228 -14.98 -3.03 -0.68
N VAL A 229 -14.22 -3.14 -1.77
CA VAL A 229 -14.67 -2.76 -3.11
C VAL A 229 -15.89 -3.58 -3.54
N SER A 230 -16.90 -2.93 -4.09
CA SER A 230 -18.12 -3.58 -4.55
C SER A 230 -17.87 -4.52 -5.73
N ALA A 231 -18.73 -5.53 -5.89
CA ALA A 231 -18.67 -6.44 -7.03
C ALA A 231 -18.76 -5.66 -8.36
N ALA A 232 -19.58 -4.62 -8.44
CA ALA A 232 -19.71 -3.80 -9.65
C ALA A 232 -18.41 -3.08 -10.01
N ALA A 233 -17.68 -2.55 -9.01
CA ALA A 233 -16.39 -1.90 -9.26
C ALA A 233 -15.29 -2.91 -9.63
N LEU A 234 -15.34 -4.13 -9.06
CA LEU A 234 -14.44 -5.23 -9.43
C LEU A 234 -14.73 -5.74 -10.85
N ASP A 235 -16.00 -5.88 -11.23
CA ASP A 235 -16.40 -6.29 -12.58
C ASP A 235 -16.02 -5.26 -13.66
N ALA A 236 -15.92 -3.97 -13.29
CA ALA A 236 -15.40 -2.94 -14.21
C ALA A 236 -13.90 -3.16 -14.54
N GLY A 237 -13.18 -3.86 -13.70
CA GLY A 237 -11.80 -4.31 -13.92
C GLY A 237 -10.87 -3.16 -14.31
N THR A 238 -10.15 -3.35 -15.43
CA THR A 238 -9.19 -2.37 -15.96
C THR A 238 -9.81 -1.24 -16.78
N THR A 239 -11.13 -1.16 -16.86
CA THR A 239 -11.83 -0.14 -17.66
C THR A 239 -11.45 1.27 -17.19
N GLY A 240 -10.86 2.06 -18.09
CA GLY A 240 -10.40 3.42 -17.81
C GLY A 240 -8.99 3.51 -17.18
N MET A 241 -8.30 2.40 -16.99
CA MET A 241 -6.87 2.40 -16.68
C MET A 241 -6.03 2.78 -17.90
N MET A 242 -4.85 3.33 -17.68
CA MET A 242 -3.88 3.72 -18.70
C MET A 242 -2.61 2.89 -18.54
N PHE A 243 -2.41 1.91 -19.40
CA PHE A 243 -1.25 1.01 -19.39
C PHE A 243 -0.92 0.54 -20.80
N THR A 244 0.31 0.07 -21.00
CA THR A 244 0.77 -0.54 -22.24
C THR A 244 0.38 -2.03 -22.28
N GLU A 245 0.39 -2.64 -23.48
CA GLU A 245 0.09 -4.07 -23.64
C GLU A 245 0.98 -4.97 -22.75
N PHE A 246 2.25 -4.59 -22.58
CA PHE A 246 3.19 -5.32 -21.70
C PHE A 246 2.84 -5.23 -20.21
N GLU A 247 2.06 -4.24 -19.81
CA GLU A 247 1.63 -4.02 -18.43
C GLU A 247 0.24 -4.60 -18.13
N ALA A 248 -0.45 -5.13 -19.13
CA ALA A 248 -1.85 -5.61 -19.00
C ALA A 248 -2.02 -6.63 -17.86
N ALA A 249 -1.11 -7.59 -17.73
CA ALA A 249 -1.15 -8.57 -16.64
C ALA A 249 -1.01 -7.91 -15.25
N SER A 250 -0.12 -6.91 -15.13
CA SER A 250 0.04 -6.15 -13.88
C SER A 250 -1.15 -5.23 -13.59
N ALA A 251 -1.79 -4.69 -14.62
CA ALA A 251 -2.97 -3.84 -14.46
C ALA A 251 -4.18 -4.65 -13.98
N ALA A 252 -4.32 -5.89 -14.46
CA ALA A 252 -5.41 -6.79 -14.07
C ALA A 252 -5.36 -7.22 -12.59
N GLU A 253 -4.20 -7.09 -11.92
CA GLU A 253 -4.04 -7.40 -10.50
C GLU A 253 -4.36 -6.21 -9.58
N LEU A 254 -4.65 -5.02 -10.13
CA LEU A 254 -4.86 -3.79 -9.35
C LEU A 254 -6.32 -3.35 -9.36
N LEU A 255 -6.69 -2.58 -8.35
CA LEU A 255 -8.02 -1.98 -8.25
C LEU A 255 -8.20 -0.89 -9.31
N GLY A 256 -9.29 -0.98 -10.07
CA GLY A 256 -9.61 -0.09 -11.17
C GLY A 256 -10.14 1.29 -10.76
N PRO A 257 -10.37 2.20 -11.74
CA PRO A 257 -10.88 3.54 -11.48
C PRO A 257 -12.18 3.56 -10.67
N ALA A 258 -13.12 2.62 -10.91
CA ALA A 258 -14.36 2.53 -10.15
C ALA A 258 -14.12 2.30 -8.65
N SER A 259 -13.14 1.46 -8.29
CA SER A 259 -12.76 1.25 -6.89
C SER A 259 -12.20 2.53 -6.25
N HIS A 260 -11.44 3.32 -7.01
CA HIS A 260 -10.95 4.62 -6.53
C HIS A 260 -12.05 5.65 -6.30
N GLU A 261 -13.13 5.60 -7.08
CA GLU A 261 -14.32 6.44 -6.85
C GLU A 261 -14.97 6.05 -5.51
N GLU A 262 -15.13 4.74 -5.20
CA GLU A 262 -15.68 4.27 -3.92
C GLU A 262 -14.80 4.71 -2.74
N ALA A 263 -13.47 4.59 -2.85
CA ALA A 263 -12.56 5.07 -1.81
C ALA A 263 -12.66 6.59 -1.59
N ALA A 264 -12.84 7.35 -2.68
CA ALA A 264 -13.04 8.78 -2.60
C ALA A 264 -14.40 9.14 -1.98
N ASP A 265 -15.47 8.40 -2.29
CA ASP A 265 -16.79 8.61 -1.68
C ASP A 265 -16.77 8.40 -0.16
N ALA A 266 -16.07 7.35 0.28
CA ALA A 266 -15.95 7.03 1.71
C ALA A 266 -15.11 8.06 2.49
N LEU A 267 -14.04 8.59 1.88
CA LEU A 267 -13.10 9.48 2.56
C LEU A 267 -13.41 10.97 2.43
N ALA A 268 -14.06 11.42 1.35
CA ALA A 268 -14.27 12.83 1.08
C ALA A 268 -15.01 13.59 2.20
N PRO A 269 -16.08 13.04 2.83
CA PRO A 269 -16.77 13.75 3.92
C PRO A 269 -15.85 14.05 5.10
N VAL A 270 -15.08 13.05 5.54
CA VAL A 270 -14.15 13.18 6.68
C VAL A 270 -13.01 14.13 6.37
N ILE A 271 -12.42 14.03 5.18
CA ILE A 271 -11.33 14.94 4.77
C ILE A 271 -11.84 16.37 4.64
N SER A 272 -13.05 16.59 4.14
CA SER A 272 -13.66 17.91 4.05
C SER A 272 -13.81 18.54 5.44
N GLU A 273 -14.30 17.79 6.42
CA GLU A 273 -14.46 18.25 7.80
C GLU A 273 -13.11 18.61 8.44
N LEU A 274 -12.10 17.73 8.32
CA LEU A 274 -10.81 17.89 9.00
C LEU A 274 -9.88 18.92 8.34
N VAL A 275 -10.01 19.16 7.03
CA VAL A 275 -9.07 20.03 6.29
C VAL A 275 -9.71 21.36 5.90
N CYS A 276 -10.99 21.40 5.59
CA CYS A 276 -11.68 22.60 5.13
C CYS A 276 -12.49 23.30 6.23
N GLY A 277 -12.97 22.54 7.24
CA GLY A 277 -13.61 23.08 8.45
C GLY A 277 -12.54 23.64 9.38
#